data_b7316468620e93db223c4910aa0b4bba
#
_entry.id   b7316468620e93db223c4910aa0b4bba
#
_cell.length_a   1.000
_cell.length_b   1.000
_cell.length_c   1.000
_cell.angle_alpha   90.00
_cell.angle_beta   90.00
_cell.angle_gamma   90.00
#
_symmetry.space_group_name_H-M   'P 1'
#
loop_
_entity.id
_entity.type
_entity.pdbx_description
1 polymer ?
#
loop_
_entity_poly.entity_id
_entity_poly.type
_entity_poly.pdbx_seq_one_letter_code
_entity_poly.pdbx_strand_id
1 'polypeptide(L)'
;RRRHSFPTRRSSDLAVLAIVSAYVLLNVAYSLRLKHIVLLDVFIIASGFMLRILAGTLGVGIAPSHWLLLCGLMLTLFLGFAKRRAELNALVGHGGSHRKVLDDYDPTLLDELTGICAGGAIIGYSLYTVSAETVAMHGTGDLIYTVPFVIYGIFRYLYLLHRRGGG
;
A
#
# COMPACT_ATOMS: atom_id res chain seq x y z
N ARG A 1 14.59 22.31 23.80
CA ARG A 1 13.16 22.48 23.42
C ARG A 1 13.13 22.94 21.97
N ARG A 2 13.07 22.02 20.99
CA ARG A 2 12.70 22.38 19.61
C ARG A 2 11.19 22.63 19.60
N ARG A 3 10.80 23.89 19.48
CA ARG A 3 9.42 24.29 19.21
C ARG A 3 9.08 23.76 17.80
N HIS A 4 8.31 22.70 17.69
CA HIS A 4 7.61 22.39 16.44
C HIS A 4 6.57 23.50 16.25
N SER A 5 6.93 24.50 15.43
CA SER A 5 5.96 25.46 14.94
C SER A 5 5.00 24.69 14.02
N PHE A 6 3.75 24.57 14.45
CA PHE A 6 2.69 24.07 13.57
C PHE A 6 2.65 24.95 12.32
N PRO A 7 2.61 24.33 11.11
CA PRO A 7 2.46 25.11 9.89
C PRO A 7 1.21 25.97 9.96
N THR A 8 1.34 27.22 9.55
CA THR A 8 0.18 28.13 9.47
C THR A 8 -0.85 27.52 8.52
N ARG A 9 -2.14 27.72 8.77
CA ARG A 9 -3.27 27.14 7.99
C ARG A 9 -3.05 27.27 6.47
N ARG A 10 -2.48 28.40 6.04
CA ARG A 10 -2.15 28.68 4.63
C ARG A 10 -1.05 27.75 4.06
N SER A 11 -0.07 27.36 4.85
CA SER A 11 1.00 26.45 4.41
C SER A 11 0.53 25.00 4.33
N SER A 12 -0.38 24.58 5.21
CA SER A 12 -1.01 23.25 5.12
C SER A 12 -1.94 23.16 3.90
N ASP A 13 -2.70 24.20 3.59
CA ASP A 13 -3.58 24.23 2.42
C ASP A 13 -2.79 24.13 1.11
N LEU A 14 -1.65 24.82 1.01
CA LEU A 14 -0.76 24.70 -0.16
C LEU A 14 -0.12 23.32 -0.30
N ALA A 15 0.27 22.70 0.82
CA ALA A 15 0.83 21.35 0.81
C ALA A 15 -0.21 20.32 0.38
N VAL A 16 -1.43 20.41 0.89
CA VAL A 16 -2.55 19.54 0.47
C VAL A 16 -2.87 19.74 -1.01
N LEU A 17 -2.90 20.98 -1.50
CA LEU A 17 -3.12 21.28 -2.92
C LEU A 17 -2.04 20.66 -3.80
N ALA A 18 -0.78 20.76 -3.38
CA ALA A 18 0.36 20.16 -4.12
C ALA A 18 0.23 18.64 -4.18
N ILE A 19 -0.13 17.97 -3.07
CA ILE A 19 -0.32 16.52 -3.01
C ILE A 19 -1.50 16.09 -3.90
N VAL A 20 -2.62 16.80 -3.85
CA VAL A 20 -3.78 16.50 -4.70
C VAL A 20 -3.43 16.69 -6.19
N SER A 21 -2.70 17.75 -6.52
CA SER A 21 -2.21 17.97 -7.90
C SER A 21 -1.28 16.85 -8.35
N ALA A 22 -0.33 16.44 -7.52
CA ALA A 22 0.56 15.31 -7.80
C ALA A 22 -0.24 14.01 -8.00
N TYR A 23 -1.27 13.77 -7.17
CA TYR A 23 -2.15 12.62 -7.30
C TYR A 23 -2.90 12.62 -8.66
N VAL A 24 -3.46 13.75 -9.06
CA VAL A 24 -4.15 13.87 -10.36
C VAL A 24 -3.20 13.62 -11.51
N LEU A 25 -2.01 14.26 -11.51
CA LEU A 25 -0.97 14.06 -12.53
C LEU A 25 -0.53 12.60 -12.61
N LEU A 26 -0.31 11.96 -11.47
CA LEU A 26 0.06 10.54 -11.41
C LEU A 26 -1.02 9.64 -12.04
N ASN A 27 -2.31 9.90 -11.77
CA ASN A 27 -3.42 9.14 -12.34
C ASN A 27 -3.55 9.37 -13.85
N VAL A 28 -3.34 10.58 -14.33
CA VAL A 28 -3.32 10.89 -15.77
C VAL A 28 -2.17 10.15 -16.45
N ALA A 29 -0.96 10.25 -15.93
CA ALA A 29 0.22 9.55 -16.46
C ALA A 29 0.03 8.03 -16.45
N TYR A 30 -0.56 7.47 -15.38
CA TYR A 30 -0.93 6.07 -15.30
C TYR A 30 -1.89 5.66 -16.41
N SER A 31 -2.95 6.44 -16.61
CA SER A 31 -3.97 6.15 -17.61
C SER A 31 -3.41 6.16 -19.04
N LEU A 32 -2.46 7.05 -19.33
CA LEU A 32 -1.90 7.24 -20.66
C LEU A 32 -0.89 6.18 -21.06
N ARG A 33 0.10 5.90 -20.22
CA ARG A 33 1.25 5.02 -20.58
C ARG A 33 1.72 4.08 -19.48
N LEU A 34 1.73 4.50 -18.22
CA LEU A 34 2.46 3.81 -17.16
C LEU A 34 1.81 2.48 -16.75
N LYS A 35 0.53 2.30 -17.02
CA LYS A 35 -0.22 1.05 -16.78
C LYS A 35 0.27 -0.16 -17.63
N HIS A 36 1.15 0.09 -18.61
CA HIS A 36 1.68 -0.95 -19.51
C HIS A 36 3.12 -1.35 -19.16
N ILE A 37 3.71 -0.77 -18.10
CA ILE A 37 5.08 -1.07 -17.68
C ILE A 37 5.00 -2.00 -16.47
N VAL A 38 5.64 -3.17 -16.58
CA VAL A 38 5.72 -4.20 -15.53
C VAL A 38 6.25 -3.59 -14.23
N LEU A 39 5.70 -3.99 -13.10
CA LEU A 39 5.95 -3.48 -11.76
C LEU A 39 5.52 -2.03 -11.55
N LEU A 40 5.77 -1.14 -12.49
CA LEU A 40 5.46 0.28 -12.36
C LEU A 40 3.96 0.52 -12.21
N ASP A 41 3.13 -0.30 -12.85
CA ASP A 41 1.67 -0.24 -12.73
C ASP A 41 1.21 -0.42 -11.28
N VAL A 42 1.81 -1.36 -10.54
CA VAL A 42 1.49 -1.62 -9.13
C VAL A 42 2.06 -0.52 -8.23
N PHE A 43 3.31 -0.08 -8.48
CA PHE A 43 3.94 0.99 -7.71
C PHE A 43 3.21 2.32 -7.82
N ILE A 44 2.66 2.65 -8.98
CA ILE A 44 1.88 3.89 -9.17
C ILE A 44 0.56 3.83 -8.40
N ILE A 45 -0.11 2.68 -8.41
CA ILE A 45 -1.32 2.50 -7.60
C ILE A 45 -0.99 2.66 -6.11
N ALA A 46 0.09 2.03 -5.63
CA ALA A 46 0.53 2.15 -4.25
C ALA A 46 0.89 3.61 -3.90
N SER A 47 1.60 4.32 -4.77
CA SER A 47 1.93 5.74 -4.60
C SER A 47 0.67 6.61 -4.51
N GLY A 48 -0.36 6.32 -5.31
CA GLY A 48 -1.65 7.00 -5.23
C GLY A 48 -2.34 6.81 -3.88
N PHE A 49 -2.25 5.61 -3.28
CA PHE A 49 -2.72 5.38 -1.91
C PHE A 49 -1.92 6.16 -0.87
N MET A 50 -0.59 6.20 -1.00
CA MET A 50 0.25 6.98 -0.08
C MET A 50 -0.06 8.48 -0.16
N LEU A 51 -0.24 9.03 -1.35
CA LEU A 51 -0.62 10.43 -1.52
C LEU A 51 -1.98 10.74 -0.86
N ARG A 52 -2.95 9.82 -0.92
CA ARG A 52 -4.24 9.98 -0.23
C ARG A 52 -4.09 10.00 1.29
N ILE A 53 -3.26 9.09 1.85
CA ILE A 53 -2.98 9.07 3.29
C ILE A 53 -2.32 10.38 3.71
N LEU A 54 -1.31 10.85 2.97
CA LEU A 54 -0.60 12.10 3.25
C LEU A 54 -1.53 13.32 3.15
N ALA A 55 -2.39 13.39 2.13
CA ALA A 55 -3.36 14.46 1.99
C ALA A 55 -4.34 14.49 3.17
N GLY A 56 -4.82 13.31 3.60
CA GLY A 56 -5.74 13.19 4.74
C GLY A 56 -5.08 13.61 6.06
N THR A 57 -3.89 13.11 6.36
CA THR A 57 -3.18 13.41 7.61
C THR A 57 -2.78 14.88 7.71
N LEU A 58 -2.26 15.46 6.62
CA LEU A 58 -1.89 16.89 6.58
C LEU A 58 -3.13 17.78 6.62
N GLY A 59 -4.23 17.38 5.99
CA GLY A 59 -5.50 18.13 6.00
C GLY A 59 -6.12 18.22 7.41
N VAL A 60 -5.91 17.20 8.23
CA VAL A 60 -6.38 17.16 9.63
C VAL A 60 -5.32 17.71 10.61
N GLY A 61 -4.11 18.01 10.15
CA GLY A 61 -3.00 18.51 10.98
C GLY A 61 -2.33 17.44 11.84
N ILE A 62 -2.44 16.15 11.46
CA ILE A 62 -1.81 15.02 12.14
C ILE A 62 -0.57 14.60 11.34
N ALA A 63 0.59 14.51 12.00
CA ALA A 63 1.79 13.97 11.38
C ALA A 63 1.65 12.44 11.24
N PRO A 64 1.79 11.87 10.02
CA PRO A 64 1.71 10.42 9.84
C PRO A 64 2.95 9.75 10.44
N SER A 65 2.75 8.64 11.15
CA SER A 65 3.86 7.80 11.63
C SER A 65 4.60 7.18 10.45
N HIS A 66 5.93 7.21 10.49
CA HIS A 66 6.78 6.60 9.45
C HIS A 66 6.54 5.09 9.30
N TRP A 67 6.31 4.40 10.41
CA TRP A 67 6.00 2.95 10.40
C TRP A 67 4.63 2.67 9.80
N LEU A 68 3.64 3.52 10.05
CA LEU A 68 2.32 3.40 9.43
C LEU A 68 2.38 3.62 7.93
N LEU A 69 3.18 4.59 7.46
CA LEU A 69 3.40 4.82 6.04
C LEU A 69 4.10 3.63 5.37
N LEU A 70 5.14 3.08 6.02
CA LEU A 70 5.82 1.90 5.50
C LEU A 70 4.89 0.69 5.45
N CYS A 71 4.14 0.43 6.52
CA CYS A 71 3.13 -0.63 6.56
C CYS A 71 2.09 -0.45 5.45
N GLY A 72 1.55 0.76 5.28
CA GLY A 72 0.58 1.08 4.23
C GLY A 72 1.14 0.89 2.82
N LEU A 73 2.39 1.28 2.58
CA LEU A 73 3.07 1.04 1.31
C LEU A 73 3.20 -0.46 1.02
N MET A 74 3.74 -1.23 1.98
CA MET A 74 3.90 -2.69 1.81
C MET A 74 2.57 -3.40 1.63
N LEU A 75 1.53 -2.99 2.36
CA LEU A 75 0.20 -3.57 2.23
C LEU A 75 -0.44 -3.26 0.87
N THR A 76 -0.28 -2.04 0.36
CA THR A 76 -0.82 -1.68 -0.96
C THR A 76 -0.09 -2.37 -2.10
N LEU A 77 1.23 -2.55 -1.99
CA LEU A 77 2.02 -3.35 -2.94
C LEU A 77 1.60 -4.82 -2.87
N PHE A 78 1.46 -5.39 -1.67
CA PHE A 78 0.97 -6.75 -1.45
C PHE A 78 -0.36 -6.99 -2.19
N LEU A 79 -1.36 -6.14 -1.94
CA LEU A 79 -2.67 -6.26 -2.59
C LEU A 79 -2.58 -6.04 -4.12
N GLY A 80 -1.70 -5.16 -4.56
CA GLY A 80 -1.47 -4.90 -5.98
C GLY A 80 -0.90 -6.12 -6.70
N PHE A 81 0.17 -6.73 -6.19
CA PHE A 81 0.77 -7.94 -6.76
C PHE A 81 -0.16 -9.15 -6.66
N ALA A 82 -0.82 -9.33 -5.53
CA ALA A 82 -1.81 -10.39 -5.35
C ALA A 82 -2.96 -10.27 -6.38
N LYS A 83 -3.41 -9.04 -6.67
CA LYS A 83 -4.41 -8.81 -7.72
C LYS A 83 -3.88 -9.19 -9.11
N ARG A 84 -2.63 -8.86 -9.46
CA ARG A 84 -2.02 -9.28 -10.73
C ARG A 84 -1.93 -10.80 -10.82
N ARG A 85 -1.57 -11.46 -9.73
CA ARG A 85 -1.53 -12.92 -9.65
C ARG A 85 -2.90 -13.56 -9.86
N ALA A 86 -3.94 -13.01 -9.24
CA ALA A 86 -5.31 -13.47 -9.42
C ALA A 86 -5.82 -13.26 -10.86
N GLU A 87 -5.48 -12.11 -11.49
CA GLU A 87 -5.82 -11.81 -12.88
C GLU A 87 -5.17 -12.82 -13.83
N LEU A 88 -3.89 -13.19 -13.65
CA LEU A 88 -3.22 -14.22 -14.43
C LEU A 88 -3.90 -15.59 -14.31
N ASN A 89 -4.27 -15.99 -13.10
CA ASN A 89 -4.97 -17.26 -12.88
C ASN A 89 -6.34 -17.29 -13.59
N ALA A 90 -7.06 -16.17 -13.61
CA ALA A 90 -8.34 -16.06 -14.28
C ALA A 90 -8.22 -16.16 -15.81
N LEU A 91 -7.10 -15.77 -16.40
CA LEU A 91 -6.84 -15.84 -17.84
C LEU A 91 -6.61 -17.27 -18.33
N VAL A 92 -6.02 -18.12 -17.50
CA VAL A 92 -5.81 -19.56 -17.85
C VAL A 92 -7.13 -20.29 -18.04
N GLY A 93 -8.24 -19.79 -17.43
CA GLY A 93 -9.56 -20.41 -17.50
C GLY A 93 -10.53 -19.81 -18.54
N HIS A 94 -10.30 -18.60 -19.03
CA HIS A 94 -11.26 -17.89 -19.91
C HIS A 94 -10.49 -17.02 -20.91
N GLY A 95 -10.57 -17.34 -22.19
CA GLY A 95 -9.96 -16.57 -23.30
C GLY A 95 -10.59 -15.18 -23.50
N GLY A 96 -10.37 -14.28 -22.56
CA GLY A 96 -10.87 -12.91 -22.55
C GLY A 96 -9.82 -11.86 -22.88
N SER A 97 -10.25 -10.67 -23.30
CA SER A 97 -9.39 -9.50 -23.52
C SER A 97 -8.65 -9.12 -22.22
N HIS A 98 -7.34 -9.25 -22.19
CA HIS A 98 -6.49 -8.98 -21.04
C HIS A 98 -5.57 -7.78 -21.24
N ARG A 99 -5.01 -7.27 -20.16
CA ARG A 99 -4.01 -6.21 -20.21
C ARG A 99 -2.71 -6.79 -20.79
N LYS A 100 -2.16 -6.17 -21.81
CA LYS A 100 -0.88 -6.56 -22.42
C LYS A 100 0.27 -6.71 -21.40
N VAL A 101 0.27 -5.91 -20.33
CA VAL A 101 1.29 -5.98 -19.28
C VAL A 101 1.25 -7.30 -18.49
N LEU A 102 0.13 -8.03 -18.50
CA LEU A 102 0.04 -9.33 -17.82
C LEU A 102 0.82 -10.43 -18.54
N ASP A 103 1.03 -10.30 -19.85
CA ASP A 103 1.80 -11.26 -20.64
C ASP A 103 3.31 -11.25 -20.26
N ASP A 104 3.77 -10.11 -19.69
CA ASP A 104 5.15 -9.90 -19.28
C ASP A 104 5.40 -10.27 -17.80
N TYR A 105 4.37 -10.68 -17.05
CA TYR A 105 4.51 -11.09 -15.65
C TYR A 105 4.71 -12.59 -15.51
N ASP A 106 5.81 -13.00 -14.86
CA ASP A 106 5.99 -14.37 -14.40
C ASP A 106 5.16 -14.61 -13.11
N PRO A 107 4.33 -15.67 -13.07
CA PRO A 107 3.60 -16.08 -11.88
C PRO A 107 4.49 -16.28 -10.64
N THR A 108 5.67 -16.88 -10.81
CA THR A 108 6.63 -17.12 -9.73
C THR A 108 7.14 -15.81 -9.12
N LEU A 109 7.50 -14.85 -9.99
CA LEU A 109 7.93 -13.52 -9.56
C LEU A 109 6.82 -12.82 -8.76
N LEU A 110 5.56 -12.91 -9.20
CA LEU A 110 4.44 -12.32 -8.48
C LEU A 110 4.22 -12.96 -7.11
N ASP A 111 4.38 -14.27 -6.98
CA ASP A 111 4.28 -14.99 -5.71
C ASP A 111 5.39 -14.55 -4.75
N GLU A 112 6.64 -14.42 -5.24
CA GLU A 112 7.77 -13.91 -4.45
C GLU A 112 7.56 -12.46 -3.99
N LEU A 113 7.20 -11.55 -4.89
CA LEU A 113 6.95 -10.14 -4.58
C LEU A 113 5.80 -9.98 -3.59
N THR A 114 4.74 -10.78 -3.76
CA THR A 114 3.61 -10.80 -2.83
C THR A 114 4.06 -11.25 -1.44
N GLY A 115 4.89 -12.29 -1.34
CA GLY A 115 5.45 -12.77 -0.08
C GLY A 115 6.34 -11.73 0.61
N ILE A 116 7.24 -11.09 -0.13
CA ILE A 116 8.12 -10.02 0.39
C ILE A 116 7.28 -8.85 0.94
N CYS A 117 6.28 -8.41 0.19
CA CYS A 117 5.41 -7.30 0.62
C CYS A 117 4.54 -7.68 1.82
N ALA A 118 4.05 -8.92 1.89
CA ALA A 118 3.31 -9.45 3.03
C ALA A 118 4.17 -9.41 4.31
N GLY A 119 5.40 -9.92 4.25
CA GLY A 119 6.38 -9.86 5.35
C GLY A 119 6.68 -8.42 5.76
N GLY A 120 6.92 -7.54 4.80
CA GLY A 120 7.14 -6.11 5.02
C GLY A 120 5.96 -5.42 5.72
N ALA A 121 4.72 -5.76 5.34
CA ALA A 121 3.51 -5.22 5.97
C ALA A 121 3.37 -5.69 7.41
N ILE A 122 3.63 -6.98 7.71
CA ILE A 122 3.59 -7.53 9.06
C ILE A 122 4.64 -6.83 9.96
N ILE A 123 5.88 -6.73 9.48
CA ILE A 123 6.97 -6.08 10.23
C ILE A 123 6.66 -4.60 10.44
N GLY A 124 6.26 -3.88 9.39
CA GLY A 124 5.92 -2.47 9.48
C GLY A 124 4.78 -2.20 10.46
N TYR A 125 3.73 -3.04 10.44
CA TYR A 125 2.65 -2.95 11.41
C TYR A 125 3.12 -3.24 12.84
N SER A 126 3.91 -4.30 13.03
CA SER A 126 4.45 -4.63 14.35
C SER A 126 5.29 -3.50 14.95
N LEU A 127 6.15 -2.88 14.14
CA LEU A 127 6.95 -1.73 14.55
C LEU A 127 6.08 -0.49 14.83
N TYR A 128 5.01 -0.29 14.06
CA TYR A 128 4.03 0.75 14.34
C TYR A 128 3.39 0.58 15.72
N THR A 129 2.97 -0.64 16.08
CA THR A 129 2.27 -0.88 17.36
C THR A 129 3.12 -0.59 18.59
N VAL A 130 4.45 -0.77 18.49
CA VAL A 130 5.40 -0.55 19.61
C VAL A 130 6.12 0.80 19.53
N SER A 131 5.87 1.60 18.50
CA SER A 131 6.55 2.90 18.35
C SER A 131 6.11 3.86 19.46
N ALA A 132 7.07 4.65 19.98
CA ALA A 132 6.80 5.61 21.04
C ALA A 132 5.72 6.64 20.64
N GLU A 133 5.67 7.03 19.36
CA GLU A 133 4.66 7.94 18.82
C GLU A 133 3.25 7.34 18.91
N THR A 134 3.10 6.06 18.55
CA THR A 134 1.82 5.35 18.59
C THR A 134 1.34 5.14 20.01
N VAL A 135 2.24 4.70 20.90
CA VAL A 135 1.93 4.52 22.32
C VAL A 135 1.52 5.84 22.97
N ALA A 136 2.21 6.95 22.67
CA ALA A 136 1.86 8.26 23.19
C ALA A 136 0.51 8.77 22.67
N MET A 137 0.18 8.44 21.40
CA MET A 137 -1.10 8.87 20.78
C MET A 137 -2.30 8.10 21.34
N HIS A 138 -2.15 6.81 21.60
CA HIS A 138 -3.24 5.93 22.05
C HIS A 138 -3.30 5.77 23.59
N GLY A 139 -2.28 6.22 24.31
CA GLY A 139 -2.19 6.08 25.76
C GLY A 139 -1.96 4.65 26.27
N THR A 140 -1.73 3.70 25.37
CA THR A 140 -1.52 2.28 25.69
C THR A 140 -0.57 1.61 24.71
N GLY A 141 0.18 0.60 25.17
CA GLY A 141 0.98 -0.30 24.34
C GLY A 141 0.24 -1.55 23.86
N ASP A 142 -1.04 -1.68 24.14
CA ASP A 142 -1.81 -2.92 23.93
C ASP A 142 -2.10 -3.24 22.45
N LEU A 143 -1.81 -2.30 21.55
CA LEU A 143 -1.93 -2.54 20.11
C LEU A 143 -1.10 -3.72 19.62
N ILE A 144 -0.03 -4.12 20.34
CA ILE A 144 0.78 -5.29 20.00
C ILE A 144 -0.06 -6.59 19.97
N TYR A 145 -1.11 -6.68 20.79
CA TYR A 145 -1.98 -7.85 20.82
C TYR A 145 -2.84 -8.01 19.56
N THR A 146 -2.89 -7.00 18.70
CA THR A 146 -3.58 -7.08 17.39
C THR A 146 -2.70 -7.72 16.30
N VAL A 147 -1.39 -7.79 16.48
CA VAL A 147 -0.43 -8.32 15.50
C VAL A 147 -0.77 -9.76 15.06
N PRO A 148 -1.10 -10.72 15.97
CA PRO A 148 -1.46 -12.07 15.56
C PRO A 148 -2.68 -12.11 14.61
N PHE A 149 -3.65 -11.23 14.80
CA PHE A 149 -4.82 -11.15 13.92
C PHE A 149 -4.47 -10.64 12.53
N VAL A 150 -3.54 -9.67 12.45
CA VAL A 150 -3.03 -9.15 11.17
C VAL A 150 -2.25 -10.25 10.43
N ILE A 151 -1.38 -10.98 11.13
CA ILE A 151 -0.64 -12.13 10.57
C ILE A 151 -1.62 -13.17 10.03
N TYR A 152 -2.61 -13.55 10.83
CA TYR A 152 -3.63 -14.51 10.40
C TYR A 152 -4.38 -14.02 9.15
N GLY A 153 -4.78 -12.75 9.12
CA GLY A 153 -5.48 -12.16 7.99
C GLY A 153 -4.65 -12.22 6.69
N ILE A 154 -3.37 -11.85 6.76
CA ILE A 154 -2.46 -11.91 5.62
C ILE A 154 -2.23 -13.35 5.16
N PHE A 155 -1.97 -14.28 6.09
CA PHE A 155 -1.77 -15.69 5.75
C PHE A 155 -3.03 -16.33 5.18
N ARG A 156 -4.19 -15.99 5.72
CA ARG A 156 -5.48 -16.44 5.19
C ARG A 156 -5.71 -15.93 3.77
N TYR A 157 -5.35 -14.68 3.50
CA TYR A 157 -5.44 -14.09 2.15
C TYR A 157 -4.51 -14.83 1.16
N LEU A 158 -3.25 -15.06 1.54
CA LEU A 158 -2.30 -15.83 0.73
C LEU A 158 -2.80 -17.24 0.45
N TYR A 159 -3.31 -17.93 1.47
CA TYR A 159 -3.89 -19.26 1.30
C TYR A 159 -5.03 -19.27 0.28
N LEU A 160 -5.94 -18.29 0.36
CA LEU A 160 -7.06 -18.19 -0.59
C LEU A 160 -6.61 -17.85 -2.00
N LEU A 161 -5.58 -17.01 -2.14
CA LEU A 161 -5.00 -16.64 -3.42
C LEU A 161 -4.44 -17.87 -4.16
N HIS A 162 -3.71 -18.74 -3.44
CA HIS A 162 -3.12 -19.95 -4.00
C HIS A 162 -4.16 -21.04 -4.26
N ARG A 163 -5.15 -21.20 -3.38
CA ARG A 163 -6.17 -22.22 -3.52
C ARG A 163 -7.15 -21.96 -4.68
N ARG A 164 -7.49 -20.71 -4.95
CA ARG A 164 -8.39 -20.36 -6.06
C ARG A 164 -7.72 -20.37 -7.43
N GLY A 165 -6.39 -20.43 -7.46
CA GLY A 165 -5.61 -20.55 -8.70
C GLY A 165 -5.23 -21.98 -9.08
N GLY A 166 -5.57 -22.99 -8.28
CA GLY A 166 -5.20 -24.40 -8.47
C GLY A 166 -6.37 -25.38 -8.60
N GLY A 167 -7.56 -24.89 -8.94
CA GLY A 167 -8.74 -25.74 -9.15
C GLY A 167 -9.48 -25.40 -10.41
#